data_6cfada4eb29de1ced53d3d5e31ecc0fc
#
_entry.id   6cfada4eb29de1ced53d3d5e31ecc0fc
#
_cell.length_a   1.000
_cell.length_b   1.000
_cell.length_c   1.000
_cell.angle_alpha   90.00
_cell.angle_beta   90.00
_cell.angle_gamma   90.00
#
_symmetry.space_group_name_H-M   'P 1'
#
loop_
_entity.id
_entity.type
_entity.pdbx_description
1 polymer ?
#
loop_
_entity_poly.entity_id
_entity_poly.type
_entity_poly.pdbx_seq_one_letter_code
_entity_poly.pdbx_strand_id
1 'polypeptide(L)'
;MIKFFRRIRQNLLLENKTGKYFKYAIGEIVLVVIGILIALSINNWNEKRKMESKETVILKELLTSINSDLKAYESFSGPRIERKKRGLDSLFSHIFDKKEIKDSLFIDFYTNMSQDIFLRFDNGPFEDLKSSGLDIVSNDSLRTAINNA
;
A
#
# COMPACT_ATOMS: atom_id res chain seq x y z
N MET A 1 -41.49 19.95 5.64
CA MET A 1 -41.71 19.29 6.95
C MET A 1 -41.77 20.26 8.13
N ILE A 2 -40.94 21.29 8.17
CA ILE A 2 -40.84 22.25 9.32
C ILE A 2 -42.17 22.95 9.62
N LYS A 3 -43.03 23.29 8.62
CA LYS A 3 -44.30 23.98 8.81
C LYS A 3 -45.37 23.11 9.50
N PHE A 4 -45.33 21.78 9.28
CA PHE A 4 -46.29 20.85 9.88
C PHE A 4 -46.08 20.70 11.40
N PHE A 5 -44.83 20.47 11.81
CA PHE A 5 -44.48 20.36 13.24
C PHE A 5 -44.68 21.68 14.00
N ARG A 6 -44.46 22.82 13.32
CA ARG A 6 -44.70 24.15 13.93
C ARG A 6 -46.18 24.35 14.24
N ARG A 7 -47.11 23.93 13.37
CA ARG A 7 -48.56 24.04 13.61
C ARG A 7 -49.01 23.19 14.78
N ILE A 8 -48.55 21.95 14.90
CA ILE A 8 -48.85 21.05 16.00
C ILE A 8 -48.38 21.63 17.32
N ARG A 9 -47.18 22.19 17.37
CA ARG A 9 -46.63 22.85 18.57
C ARG A 9 -47.42 24.07 19.00
N GLN A 10 -47.84 24.90 18.08
CA GLN A 10 -48.67 26.08 18.36
C GLN A 10 -50.05 25.70 18.96
N ASN A 11 -50.70 24.67 18.44
CA ASN A 11 -51.97 24.20 18.95
C ASN A 11 -51.84 23.59 20.36
N LEU A 12 -50.78 22.84 20.65
CA LEU A 12 -50.55 22.25 21.97
C LEU A 12 -50.22 23.29 23.05
N LEU A 13 -49.60 24.41 22.67
CA LEU A 13 -49.36 25.55 23.58
C LEU A 13 -50.63 26.30 23.90
N LEU A 14 -51.53 26.49 22.93
CA LEU A 14 -52.82 27.14 23.11
C LEU A 14 -53.77 26.36 24.02
N GLU A 15 -53.64 25.02 24.07
CA GLU A 15 -54.44 24.13 24.90
C GLU A 15 -53.85 23.89 26.31
N ASN A 16 -52.83 24.65 26.76
CA ASN A 16 -52.13 24.48 28.03
C ASN A 16 -51.59 23.06 28.31
N LYS A 17 -51.31 22.25 27.27
CA LYS A 17 -50.83 20.87 27.37
C LYS A 17 -49.30 20.80 27.28
N THR A 18 -48.63 21.49 28.19
CA THR A 18 -47.15 21.62 28.21
C THR A 18 -46.40 20.30 28.24
N GLY A 19 -46.92 19.27 28.95
CA GLY A 19 -46.30 17.94 28.97
C GLY A 19 -46.33 17.20 27.63
N LYS A 20 -47.37 17.40 26.82
CA LYS A 20 -47.42 16.84 25.46
C LYS A 20 -46.48 17.59 24.53
N TYR A 21 -46.39 18.90 24.63
CA TYR A 21 -45.43 19.73 23.89
C TYR A 21 -44.00 19.25 24.09
N PHE A 22 -43.59 18.98 25.35
CA PHE A 22 -42.26 18.54 25.66
C PHE A 22 -41.91 17.18 25.05
N LYS A 23 -42.86 16.22 25.07
CA LYS A 23 -42.69 14.91 24.42
C LYS A 23 -42.50 15.03 22.92
N TYR A 24 -43.24 15.90 22.24
CA TYR A 24 -43.08 16.12 20.79
C TYR A 24 -41.76 16.83 20.49
N ALA A 25 -41.34 17.81 21.29
CA ALA A 25 -40.06 18.52 21.10
C ALA A 25 -38.86 17.56 21.24
N ILE A 26 -38.86 16.69 22.27
CA ILE A 26 -37.84 15.65 22.43
C ILE A 26 -37.85 14.68 21.25
N GLY A 27 -39.00 14.22 20.80
CA GLY A 27 -39.15 13.34 19.64
C GLY A 27 -38.55 13.94 18.35
N GLU A 28 -38.75 15.25 18.15
CA GLU A 28 -38.21 15.99 17.02
C GLU A 28 -36.67 16.04 17.09
N ILE A 29 -36.09 16.32 18.26
CA ILE A 29 -34.63 16.32 18.48
C ILE A 29 -34.07 14.92 18.23
N VAL A 30 -34.66 13.88 18.79
CA VAL A 30 -34.21 12.49 18.60
C VAL A 30 -34.24 12.11 17.12
N LEU A 31 -35.28 12.48 16.39
CA LEU A 31 -35.42 12.19 14.96
C LEU A 31 -34.31 12.89 14.14
N VAL A 32 -33.98 14.15 14.45
CA VAL A 32 -32.88 14.88 13.82
C VAL A 32 -31.55 14.22 14.14
N VAL A 33 -31.29 13.85 15.40
CA VAL A 33 -30.07 13.17 15.82
C VAL A 33 -29.91 11.82 15.07
N ILE A 34 -30.96 11.03 14.98
CA ILE A 34 -30.97 9.76 14.23
C ILE A 34 -30.61 10.04 12.75
N GLY A 35 -31.21 11.06 12.14
CA GLY A 35 -30.91 11.44 10.75
C GLY A 35 -29.43 11.79 10.54
N ILE A 36 -28.83 12.54 11.46
CA ILE A 36 -27.41 12.89 11.43
C ILE A 36 -26.54 11.64 11.60
N LEU A 37 -26.85 10.77 12.55
CA LEU A 37 -26.09 9.54 12.79
C LEU A 37 -26.12 8.60 11.58
N ILE A 38 -27.28 8.48 10.91
CA ILE A 38 -27.41 7.68 9.68
C ILE A 38 -26.53 8.30 8.58
N ALA A 39 -26.61 9.62 8.38
CA ALA A 39 -25.81 10.31 7.37
C ALA A 39 -24.30 10.11 7.61
N LEU A 40 -23.83 10.26 8.85
CA LEU A 40 -22.44 10.02 9.24
C LEU A 40 -22.04 8.56 9.02
N SER A 41 -22.90 7.61 9.37
CA SER A 41 -22.61 6.18 9.16
C SER A 41 -22.46 5.83 7.69
N ILE A 42 -23.30 6.37 6.82
CA ILE A 42 -23.21 6.20 5.37
C ILE A 42 -21.91 6.83 4.84
N ASN A 43 -21.59 8.04 5.30
CA ASN A 43 -20.34 8.69 4.88
C ASN A 43 -19.11 7.87 5.29
N ASN A 44 -19.02 7.44 6.55
CA ASN A 44 -17.91 6.64 7.06
C ASN A 44 -17.77 5.30 6.31
N TRP A 45 -18.91 4.64 6.02
CA TRP A 45 -18.89 3.41 5.22
C TRP A 45 -18.37 3.65 3.81
N ASN A 46 -18.78 4.73 3.16
CA ASN A 46 -18.30 5.09 1.81
C ASN A 46 -16.79 5.41 1.81
N GLU A 47 -16.32 6.16 2.81
CA GLU A 47 -14.88 6.47 2.95
C GLU A 47 -14.06 5.18 3.18
N LYS A 48 -14.52 4.29 4.07
CA LYS A 48 -13.88 2.99 4.29
C LYS A 48 -13.78 2.18 3.01
N ARG A 49 -14.86 2.10 2.24
CA ARG A 49 -14.88 1.39 0.95
C ARG A 49 -13.90 1.98 -0.07
N LYS A 50 -13.77 3.31 -0.11
CA LYS A 50 -12.78 3.97 -0.98
C LYS A 50 -11.35 3.65 -0.56
N MET A 51 -11.07 3.62 0.75
CA MET A 51 -9.76 3.26 1.28
C MET A 51 -9.39 1.81 0.97
N GLU A 52 -10.29 0.86 1.18
CA GLU A 52 -10.09 -0.56 0.82
C GLU A 52 -9.83 -0.76 -0.68
N SER A 53 -10.55 -0.02 -1.52
CA SER A 53 -10.31 -0.04 -2.97
C SER A 53 -8.93 0.51 -3.33
N LYS A 54 -8.52 1.62 -2.71
CA LYS A 54 -7.21 2.25 -2.92
C LYS A 54 -6.07 1.33 -2.45
N GLU A 55 -6.20 0.74 -1.25
CA GLU A 55 -5.27 -0.27 -0.74
C GLU A 55 -5.07 -1.41 -1.73
N THR A 56 -6.17 -1.97 -2.24
CA THR A 56 -6.12 -3.09 -3.20
C THR A 56 -5.37 -2.73 -4.48
N VAL A 57 -5.56 -1.52 -5.01
CA VAL A 57 -4.86 -1.06 -6.21
C VAL A 57 -3.36 -0.94 -5.95
N ILE A 58 -2.98 -0.23 -4.90
CA ILE A 58 -1.57 0.02 -4.56
C ILE A 58 -0.84 -1.31 -4.28
N LEU A 59 -1.45 -2.23 -3.52
CA LEU A 59 -0.83 -3.53 -3.24
C LEU A 59 -0.67 -4.40 -4.50
N LYS A 60 -1.59 -4.30 -5.46
CA LYS A 60 -1.43 -4.98 -6.77
C LYS A 60 -0.30 -4.39 -7.60
N GLU A 61 -0.15 -3.08 -7.61
CA GLU A 61 0.93 -2.39 -8.31
C GLU A 61 2.28 -2.77 -7.70
N LEU A 62 2.39 -2.74 -6.37
CA LEU A 62 3.58 -3.17 -5.64
C LEU A 62 3.93 -4.64 -5.93
N LEU A 63 2.95 -5.54 -5.89
CA LEU A 63 3.16 -6.95 -6.21
C LEU A 63 3.63 -7.15 -7.66
N THR A 64 3.09 -6.38 -8.60
CA THR A 64 3.48 -6.43 -10.02
C THR A 64 4.91 -5.96 -10.19
N SER A 65 5.30 -4.87 -9.53
CA SER A 65 6.68 -4.35 -9.52
C SER A 65 7.66 -5.38 -8.96
N ILE A 66 7.40 -5.93 -7.78
CA ILE A 66 8.26 -6.95 -7.16
C ILE A 66 8.42 -8.18 -8.07
N ASN A 67 7.34 -8.66 -8.69
CA ASN A 67 7.41 -9.79 -9.61
C ASN A 67 8.22 -9.47 -10.88
N SER A 68 8.14 -8.23 -11.36
CA SER A 68 8.94 -7.75 -12.49
C SER A 68 10.43 -7.73 -12.14
N ASP A 69 10.76 -7.20 -10.97
CA ASP A 69 12.13 -7.12 -10.46
C ASP A 69 12.73 -8.51 -10.23
N LEU A 70 11.94 -9.43 -9.68
CA LEU A 70 12.36 -10.82 -9.50
C LEU A 70 12.67 -11.49 -10.84
N LYS A 71 11.83 -11.33 -11.85
CA LYS A 71 12.07 -11.84 -13.20
C LYS A 71 13.32 -11.22 -13.83
N ALA A 72 13.52 -9.92 -13.64
CA ALA A 72 14.71 -9.23 -14.14
C ALA A 72 15.98 -9.76 -13.45
N TYR A 73 15.92 -10.01 -12.15
CA TYR A 73 17.00 -10.64 -11.40
C TYR A 73 17.31 -12.03 -11.93
N GLU A 74 16.31 -12.89 -12.04
CA GLU A 74 16.46 -14.28 -12.50
C GLU A 74 17.00 -14.37 -13.94
N SER A 75 16.55 -13.47 -14.82
CA SER A 75 16.91 -13.52 -16.25
C SER A 75 18.24 -12.87 -16.57
N PHE A 76 18.64 -11.83 -15.82
CA PHE A 76 19.81 -11.02 -16.15
C PHE A 76 20.85 -10.96 -15.04
N SER A 77 20.46 -10.47 -13.87
CA SER A 77 21.42 -10.13 -12.82
C SER A 77 21.99 -11.37 -12.14
N GLY A 78 21.16 -12.34 -11.79
CA GLY A 78 21.54 -13.58 -11.15
C GLY A 78 22.56 -14.38 -11.97
N PRO A 79 22.30 -14.71 -13.25
CA PRO A 79 23.26 -15.41 -14.11
C PRO A 79 24.59 -14.67 -14.31
N ARG A 80 24.56 -13.32 -14.34
CA ARG A 80 25.78 -12.51 -14.45
C ARG A 80 26.61 -12.52 -13.17
N ILE A 81 25.96 -12.44 -12.01
CA ILE A 81 26.61 -12.57 -10.70
C ILE A 81 27.30 -13.94 -10.60
N GLU A 82 26.62 -15.01 -10.97
CA GLU A 82 27.18 -16.34 -10.93
C GLU A 82 28.35 -16.55 -11.91
N ARG A 83 28.30 -15.95 -13.10
CA ARG A 83 29.43 -15.97 -14.05
C ARG A 83 30.62 -15.21 -13.48
N LYS A 84 30.40 -14.02 -12.95
CA LYS A 84 31.43 -13.18 -12.34
C LYS A 84 32.12 -13.90 -11.18
N LYS A 85 31.33 -14.52 -10.31
CA LYS A 85 31.83 -15.33 -9.19
C LYS A 85 32.71 -16.48 -9.70
N ARG A 86 32.25 -17.27 -10.67
CA ARG A 86 33.04 -18.38 -11.24
C ARG A 86 34.33 -17.87 -11.88
N GLY A 87 34.31 -16.74 -12.61
CA GLY A 87 35.50 -16.12 -13.18
C GLY A 87 36.51 -15.75 -12.11
N LEU A 88 36.06 -15.12 -11.02
CA LEU A 88 36.92 -14.76 -9.88
C LEU A 88 37.48 -15.99 -9.18
N ASP A 89 36.67 -16.98 -8.86
CA ASP A 89 37.08 -18.22 -8.18
C ASP A 89 38.14 -18.96 -9.03
N SER A 90 37.96 -19.02 -10.35
CA SER A 90 38.91 -19.62 -11.27
C SER A 90 40.23 -18.85 -11.33
N LEU A 91 40.17 -17.54 -11.38
CA LEU A 91 41.36 -16.68 -11.39
C LEU A 91 42.13 -16.84 -10.07
N PHE A 92 41.46 -16.75 -8.94
CA PHE A 92 42.11 -16.93 -7.62
C PHE A 92 42.74 -18.30 -7.47
N SER A 93 42.08 -19.39 -7.90
CA SER A 93 42.66 -20.73 -7.82
C SER A 93 43.96 -20.85 -8.64
N HIS A 94 44.03 -20.24 -9.83
CA HIS A 94 45.22 -20.23 -10.64
C HIS A 94 46.37 -19.42 -10.00
N ILE A 95 46.07 -18.27 -9.40
CA ILE A 95 47.06 -17.43 -8.72
C ILE A 95 47.60 -18.16 -7.48
N PHE A 96 46.75 -18.73 -6.64
CA PHE A 96 47.18 -19.40 -5.41
C PHE A 96 47.88 -20.73 -5.66
N ASP A 97 47.43 -21.49 -6.67
CA ASP A 97 48.06 -22.77 -7.07
C ASP A 97 49.32 -22.55 -7.92
N LYS A 98 49.72 -21.31 -8.22
CA LYS A 98 50.86 -20.95 -9.07
C LYS A 98 50.86 -21.67 -10.43
N LYS A 99 49.68 -21.90 -10.99
CA LYS A 99 49.51 -22.50 -12.31
C LYS A 99 49.78 -21.47 -13.40
N GLU A 100 50.46 -21.85 -14.48
CA GLU A 100 50.58 -21.00 -15.67
C GLU A 100 49.20 -20.76 -16.29
N ILE A 101 48.83 -19.47 -16.46
CA ILE A 101 47.59 -19.06 -17.09
C ILE A 101 47.86 -18.94 -18.58
N LYS A 102 47.23 -19.77 -19.40
CA LYS A 102 47.25 -19.62 -20.84
C LYS A 102 46.42 -18.39 -21.24
N ASP A 103 46.83 -17.70 -22.28
CA ASP A 103 46.18 -16.46 -22.76
C ASP A 103 44.67 -16.65 -23.00
N SER A 104 44.26 -17.81 -23.53
CA SER A 104 42.84 -18.14 -23.76
C SER A 104 42.04 -18.20 -22.45
N LEU A 105 42.62 -18.77 -21.37
CA LEU A 105 42.00 -18.82 -20.05
C LEU A 105 41.89 -17.45 -19.40
N PHE A 106 42.92 -16.60 -19.61
CA PHE A 106 42.90 -15.24 -19.11
C PHE A 106 41.78 -14.43 -19.77
N ILE A 107 41.56 -14.58 -21.08
CA ILE A 107 40.47 -13.94 -21.81
C ILE A 107 39.11 -14.40 -21.27
N ASP A 108 38.94 -15.70 -21.02
CA ASP A 108 37.69 -16.23 -20.44
C ASP A 108 37.43 -15.69 -19.04
N PHE A 109 38.46 -15.63 -18.19
CA PHE A 109 38.33 -15.04 -16.84
C PHE A 109 37.95 -13.58 -16.92
N TYR A 110 38.65 -12.80 -17.76
CA TYR A 110 38.41 -11.40 -17.95
C TYR A 110 36.98 -11.15 -18.48
N THR A 111 36.54 -11.91 -19.48
CA THR A 111 35.19 -11.79 -20.05
C THR A 111 34.11 -12.08 -19.02
N ASN A 112 34.32 -13.09 -18.18
CA ASN A 112 33.35 -13.41 -17.11
C ASN A 112 33.37 -12.38 -15.98
N MET A 113 34.51 -11.82 -15.62
CA MET A 113 34.65 -10.81 -14.57
C MET A 113 34.19 -9.43 -15.00
N SER A 114 34.38 -9.05 -16.27
CA SER A 114 34.02 -7.74 -16.80
C SER A 114 32.51 -7.51 -17.01
N GLN A 115 31.70 -8.54 -16.79
CA GLN A 115 30.24 -8.39 -16.87
C GLN A 115 29.73 -7.34 -15.86
N ASP A 116 29.12 -6.29 -16.37
CA ASP A 116 28.45 -5.33 -15.51
C ASP A 116 27.19 -5.94 -14.88
N ILE A 117 27.03 -5.70 -13.59
CA ILE A 117 25.88 -6.15 -12.82
C ILE A 117 24.97 -4.95 -12.63
N PHE A 118 23.85 -4.94 -13.33
CA PHE A 118 22.82 -3.93 -13.17
C PHE A 118 21.65 -4.55 -12.39
N LEU A 119 21.42 -4.05 -11.19
CA LEU A 119 20.20 -4.31 -10.45
C LEU A 119 19.20 -3.21 -10.82
N ARG A 120 18.14 -3.58 -11.50
CA ARG A 120 17.02 -2.68 -11.78
C ARG A 120 15.92 -2.98 -10.80
N PHE A 121 15.47 -1.95 -10.10
CA PHE A 121 14.33 -2.00 -9.22
C PHE A 121 13.33 -0.94 -9.67
N ASP A 122 12.06 -1.34 -9.77
CA ASP A 122 10.97 -0.39 -9.98
C ASP A 122 10.47 0.07 -8.61
N ASN A 123 11.05 1.15 -8.09
CA ASN A 123 10.67 1.71 -6.81
C ASN A 123 9.40 2.59 -6.86
N GLY A 124 8.84 2.85 -8.06
CA GLY A 124 7.70 3.74 -8.23
C GLY A 124 6.52 3.41 -7.30
N PRO A 125 5.95 2.19 -7.35
CA PRO A 125 4.84 1.82 -6.49
C PRO A 125 5.16 1.85 -4.99
N PHE A 126 6.41 1.59 -4.61
CA PHE A 126 6.86 1.68 -3.22
C PHE A 126 6.91 3.13 -2.73
N GLU A 127 7.45 4.03 -3.53
CA GLU A 127 7.51 5.47 -3.22
C GLU A 127 6.10 6.09 -3.21
N ASP A 128 5.22 5.67 -4.11
CA ASP A 128 3.82 6.10 -4.14
C ASP A 128 3.06 5.66 -2.87
N LEU A 129 3.28 4.43 -2.41
CA LEU A 129 2.74 3.95 -1.15
C LEU A 129 3.28 4.75 0.03
N LYS A 130 4.58 5.00 0.06
CA LYS A 130 5.25 5.75 1.12
C LYS A 130 4.77 7.21 1.19
N SER A 131 4.58 7.85 0.04
CA SER A 131 4.06 9.22 -0.06
C SER A 131 2.58 9.33 0.29
N SER A 132 1.79 8.31 -0.03
CA SER A 132 0.35 8.24 0.29
C SER A 132 0.08 7.98 1.78
N GLY A 133 1.10 7.55 2.52
CA GLY A 133 1.02 7.13 3.91
C GLY A 133 0.74 5.63 4.06
N LEU A 134 1.54 4.98 4.92
CA LEU A 134 1.41 3.54 5.18
C LEU A 134 0.11 3.16 5.92
N ASP A 135 -0.64 4.14 6.43
CA ASP A 135 -1.95 3.94 7.07
C ASP A 135 -3.02 3.37 6.12
N ILE A 136 -2.79 3.46 4.80
CA ILE A 136 -3.63 2.83 3.80
C ILE A 136 -3.58 1.30 3.91
N VAL A 137 -2.45 0.73 4.34
CA VAL A 137 -2.29 -0.72 4.50
C VAL A 137 -2.95 -1.16 5.79
N SER A 138 -4.05 -1.89 5.69
CA SER A 138 -4.85 -2.35 6.83
C SER A 138 -4.16 -3.44 7.67
N ASN A 139 -3.30 -4.24 7.05
CA ASN A 139 -2.55 -5.32 7.72
C ASN A 139 -1.28 -4.79 8.37
N ASP A 140 -1.24 -4.79 9.71
CA ASP A 140 -0.11 -4.27 10.49
C ASP A 140 1.22 -5.01 10.24
N SER A 141 1.19 -6.32 10.04
CA SER A 141 2.39 -7.10 9.75
C SER A 141 2.98 -6.73 8.39
N LEU A 142 2.11 -6.56 7.38
CA LEU A 142 2.52 -6.12 6.05
C LEU A 142 3.03 -4.68 6.08
N ARG A 143 2.35 -3.79 6.81
CA ARG A 143 2.78 -2.40 7.01
C ARG A 143 4.18 -2.33 7.62
N THR A 144 4.44 -3.13 8.64
CA THR A 144 5.76 -3.21 9.30
C THR A 144 6.82 -3.75 8.34
N ALA A 145 6.52 -4.78 7.57
CA ALA A 145 7.44 -5.33 6.58
C ALA A 145 7.82 -4.29 5.51
N ILE A 146 6.82 -3.55 5.00
CA ILE A 146 7.04 -2.48 4.00
C ILE A 146 7.86 -1.32 4.59
N ASN A 147 7.64 -0.98 5.86
CA ASN A 147 8.37 0.11 6.51
C ASN A 147 9.85 -0.22 6.76
N ASN A 148 10.20 -1.50 6.84
CA ASN A 148 11.55 -1.99 7.09
C ASN A 148 12.32 -2.34 5.80
N ALA A 149 11.68 -2.23 4.64
CA ALA A 149 12.27 -2.48 3.33
C ALA A 149 12.98 -1.25 2.77
#